data_90779fba1ca66defa62475754da2e229
#
_entry.id   90779fba1ca66defa62475754da2e229
#
_cell.length_a   1.000
_cell.length_b   1.000
_cell.length_c   1.000
_cell.angle_alpha   90.00
_cell.angle_beta   90.00
_cell.angle_gamma   90.00
#
_symmetry.space_group_name_H-M   'P 1'
#
loop_
_entity.id
_entity.type
_entity.pdbx_description
1 polymer ?
#
loop_
_entity_poly.entity_id
_entity_poly.type
_entity_poly.pdbx_seq_one_letter_code
_entity_poly.pdbx_strand_id
1 'polypeptide(L)'
;GIPREAAQNAHRGASHVPEVRAGQEQQSFMAALADAWQRAARMAGKDKAAIERITEVFRDVADGYRARYMRTLEARSRVMSSMIAGPARFPVERNRKRMETERKRAEEAGEYLSRGIKRLLKAARGPIDNSPESELESVRLRLAEREEAQEMMKAANLALRKGDDAALEDLGLTAEQIAGLKKGDFAGRKGFPDYKLTNNNAEIRRLRSRLEEAEALDPEGQAMELK
;
A
#
# COMPACT_ATOMS: atom_id res chain seq x y z
N GLY A 1 -12.57 -2.29 -19.18
CA GLY A 1 -12.71 -3.71 -18.90
C GLY A 1 -12.12 -4.60 -19.99
N ILE A 2 -12.10 -5.90 -19.79
CA ILE A 2 -11.73 -6.91 -20.79
C ILE A 2 -12.97 -7.45 -21.50
N PRO A 3 -12.89 -7.80 -22.81
CA PRO A 3 -14.00 -8.38 -23.55
C PRO A 3 -14.41 -9.74 -22.98
N ARG A 4 -15.73 -9.95 -22.82
CA ARG A 4 -16.27 -11.21 -22.30
C ARG A 4 -15.90 -12.41 -23.18
N GLU A 5 -15.94 -12.22 -24.50
CA GLU A 5 -15.58 -13.25 -25.47
C GLU A 5 -14.12 -13.71 -25.30
N ALA A 6 -13.17 -12.77 -25.12
CA ALA A 6 -11.77 -13.10 -24.89
C ALA A 6 -11.58 -13.90 -23.60
N ALA A 7 -12.27 -13.49 -22.51
CA ALA A 7 -12.26 -14.21 -21.26
C ALA A 7 -12.88 -15.61 -21.38
N GLN A 8 -14.01 -15.76 -22.11
CA GLN A 8 -14.64 -17.05 -22.35
C GLN A 8 -13.75 -17.98 -23.17
N ASN A 9 -13.14 -17.46 -24.24
CA ASN A 9 -12.22 -18.22 -25.07
C ASN A 9 -11.00 -18.73 -24.29
N ALA A 10 -10.50 -17.93 -23.34
CA ALA A 10 -9.41 -18.33 -22.47
C ALA A 10 -9.73 -19.57 -21.63
N HIS A 11 -11.00 -19.83 -21.33
CA HIS A 11 -11.41 -20.94 -20.48
C HIS A 11 -12.04 -22.12 -21.22
N ARG A 12 -12.28 -22.02 -22.56
CA ARG A 12 -12.91 -23.10 -23.37
C ARG A 12 -12.16 -24.44 -23.28
N GLY A 13 -10.85 -24.41 -23.33
CA GLY A 13 -10.04 -25.63 -23.30
C GLY A 13 -9.81 -26.20 -21.89
N ALA A 14 -10.20 -25.48 -20.83
CA ALA A 14 -9.85 -25.81 -19.45
C ALA A 14 -11.05 -25.86 -18.47
N SER A 15 -12.27 -25.55 -18.93
CA SER A 15 -13.46 -25.50 -18.06
C SER A 15 -14.72 -25.99 -18.79
N HIS A 16 -15.58 -26.68 -18.05
CA HIS A 16 -16.92 -27.08 -18.55
C HIS A 16 -17.92 -25.90 -18.50
N VAL A 17 -17.60 -24.82 -17.79
CA VAL A 17 -18.45 -23.64 -17.62
C VAL A 17 -17.66 -22.35 -17.93
N PRO A 18 -17.16 -22.21 -19.18
CA PRO A 18 -16.30 -21.09 -19.55
C PRO A 18 -16.98 -19.72 -19.41
N GLU A 19 -18.32 -19.66 -19.52
CA GLU A 19 -19.11 -18.43 -19.34
C GLU A 19 -19.03 -17.90 -17.91
N VAL A 20 -19.12 -18.80 -16.92
CA VAL A 20 -19.02 -18.45 -15.50
C VAL A 20 -17.60 -17.98 -15.19
N ARG A 21 -16.60 -18.70 -15.70
CA ARG A 21 -15.19 -18.32 -15.57
C ARG A 21 -14.89 -16.96 -16.20
N ALA A 22 -15.47 -16.67 -17.35
CA ALA A 22 -15.34 -15.37 -18.00
C ALA A 22 -15.88 -14.22 -17.13
N GLY A 23 -17.01 -14.42 -16.46
CA GLY A 23 -17.55 -13.45 -15.53
C GLY A 23 -16.62 -13.21 -14.33
N GLN A 24 -16.10 -14.27 -13.72
CA GLN A 24 -15.12 -14.20 -12.65
C GLN A 24 -13.84 -13.48 -13.06
N GLU A 25 -13.34 -13.76 -14.26
CA GLU A 25 -12.15 -13.13 -14.82
C GLU A 25 -12.34 -11.63 -15.01
N GLN A 26 -13.50 -11.21 -15.55
CA GLN A 26 -13.84 -9.79 -15.68
C GLN A 26 -13.91 -9.08 -14.30
N GLN A 27 -14.54 -9.72 -13.33
CA GLN A 27 -14.63 -9.19 -11.96
C GLN A 27 -13.25 -9.06 -11.33
N SER A 28 -12.39 -10.08 -11.43
CA SER A 28 -11.03 -10.05 -10.88
C SER A 28 -10.18 -8.95 -11.52
N PHE A 29 -10.28 -8.78 -12.85
CA PHE A 29 -9.59 -7.69 -13.54
C PHE A 29 -10.04 -6.32 -13.06
N MET A 30 -11.35 -6.10 -12.93
CA MET A 30 -11.90 -4.82 -12.45
C MET A 30 -11.56 -4.58 -10.98
N ALA A 31 -11.63 -5.62 -10.14
CA ALA A 31 -11.28 -5.52 -8.72
C ALA A 31 -9.81 -5.12 -8.51
N ALA A 32 -8.90 -5.67 -9.32
CA ALA A 32 -7.47 -5.32 -9.26
C ALA A 32 -7.22 -3.84 -9.58
N LEU A 33 -7.90 -3.30 -10.60
CA LEU A 33 -7.82 -1.88 -10.95
C LEU A 33 -8.50 -0.98 -9.90
N ALA A 34 -9.64 -1.41 -9.37
CA ALA A 34 -10.34 -0.67 -8.32
C ALA A 34 -9.51 -0.60 -7.04
N ASP A 35 -8.85 -1.68 -6.63
CA ASP A 35 -7.93 -1.68 -5.48
C ASP A 35 -6.75 -0.74 -5.68
N ALA A 36 -6.13 -0.77 -6.88
CA ALA A 36 -5.04 0.14 -7.22
C ALA A 36 -5.45 1.61 -7.12
N TRP A 37 -6.63 1.95 -7.66
CA TRP A 37 -7.21 3.29 -7.57
C TRP A 37 -7.51 3.69 -6.12
N GLN A 38 -8.20 2.83 -5.37
CA GLN A 38 -8.60 3.13 -3.99
C GLN A 38 -7.41 3.38 -3.06
N ARG A 39 -6.31 2.65 -3.25
CA ARG A 39 -5.07 2.88 -2.48
C ARG A 39 -4.50 4.26 -2.73
N ALA A 40 -4.42 4.68 -4.00
CA ALA A 40 -3.92 5.99 -4.36
C ALA A 40 -4.88 7.12 -3.94
N ALA A 41 -6.19 6.94 -4.13
CA ALA A 41 -7.20 7.91 -3.74
C ALA A 41 -7.26 8.14 -2.23
N ARG A 42 -7.12 7.07 -1.43
CA ARG A 42 -7.01 7.20 0.04
C ARG A 42 -5.80 8.03 0.46
N MET A 43 -4.67 7.87 -0.23
CA MET A 43 -3.46 8.65 0.05
C MET A 43 -3.59 10.11 -0.38
N ALA A 44 -4.26 10.38 -1.50
CA ALA A 44 -4.52 11.73 -2.00
C ALA A 44 -5.55 12.49 -1.13
N GLY A 45 -6.42 11.76 -0.42
CA GLY A 45 -7.45 12.36 0.43
C GLY A 45 -8.37 13.30 -0.35
N LYS A 46 -8.45 14.58 0.07
CA LYS A 46 -9.27 15.62 -0.56
C LYS A 46 -8.48 16.56 -1.49
N ASP A 47 -7.19 16.32 -1.68
CA ASP A 47 -6.34 17.13 -2.55
C ASP A 47 -6.74 16.93 -4.02
N LYS A 48 -7.35 17.95 -4.61
CA LYS A 48 -7.81 17.95 -6.01
C LYS A 48 -6.65 17.75 -6.99
N ALA A 49 -5.53 18.42 -6.76
CA ALA A 49 -4.35 18.30 -7.63
C ALA A 49 -3.75 16.89 -7.58
N ALA A 50 -3.73 16.26 -6.40
CA ALA A 50 -3.34 14.86 -6.27
C ALA A 50 -4.32 13.93 -7.02
N ILE A 51 -5.63 14.17 -6.92
CA ILE A 51 -6.65 13.38 -7.65
C ILE A 51 -6.46 13.50 -9.16
N GLU A 52 -6.17 14.69 -9.68
CA GLU A 52 -5.89 14.89 -11.11
C GLU A 52 -4.66 14.11 -11.55
N ARG A 53 -3.55 14.22 -10.81
CA ARG A 53 -2.31 13.48 -11.08
C ARG A 53 -2.52 11.96 -11.09
N ILE A 54 -3.21 11.41 -10.10
CA ILE A 54 -3.49 9.96 -10.07
C ILE A 54 -4.42 9.53 -11.19
N THR A 55 -5.37 10.39 -11.61
CA THR A 55 -6.29 10.09 -12.71
C THR A 55 -5.55 9.93 -14.03
N GLU A 56 -4.59 10.80 -14.33
CA GLU A 56 -3.74 10.71 -15.52
C GLU A 56 -2.89 9.44 -15.50
N VAL A 57 -2.18 9.20 -14.40
CA VAL A 57 -1.33 7.99 -14.25
C VAL A 57 -2.17 6.72 -14.30
N PHE A 58 -3.39 6.74 -13.75
CA PHE A 58 -4.26 5.57 -13.72
C PHE A 58 -4.72 5.14 -15.11
N ARG A 59 -5.00 6.08 -16.01
CA ARG A 59 -5.36 5.76 -17.40
C ARG A 59 -4.25 4.95 -18.08
N ASP A 60 -3.01 5.42 -17.99
CA ASP A 60 -1.85 4.75 -18.55
C ASP A 60 -1.63 3.35 -17.91
N VAL A 61 -1.75 3.26 -16.59
CA VAL A 61 -1.62 1.98 -15.86
C VAL A 61 -2.73 1.00 -16.26
N ALA A 62 -3.97 1.46 -16.36
CA ALA A 62 -5.11 0.61 -16.73
C ALA A 62 -4.99 0.08 -18.17
N ASP A 63 -4.59 0.94 -19.11
CA ASP A 63 -4.42 0.54 -20.51
C ASP A 63 -3.24 -0.43 -20.67
N GLY A 64 -2.12 -0.15 -20.05
CA GLY A 64 -0.95 -1.01 -20.08
C GLY A 64 -1.17 -2.36 -19.39
N TYR A 65 -1.93 -2.40 -18.29
CA TYR A 65 -2.34 -3.63 -17.62
C TYR A 65 -3.30 -4.43 -18.49
N ARG A 66 -4.32 -3.77 -19.06
CA ARG A 66 -5.26 -4.41 -19.97
C ARG A 66 -4.55 -5.07 -21.14
N ALA A 67 -3.61 -4.40 -21.79
CA ALA A 67 -2.87 -4.96 -22.91
C ALA A 67 -2.12 -6.25 -22.54
N ARG A 68 -1.48 -6.29 -21.34
CA ARG A 68 -0.77 -7.48 -20.85
C ARG A 68 -1.72 -8.59 -20.44
N TYR A 69 -2.80 -8.23 -19.78
CA TYR A 69 -3.83 -9.17 -19.38
C TYR A 69 -4.48 -9.87 -20.57
N MET A 70 -4.74 -9.14 -21.66
CA MET A 70 -5.23 -9.72 -22.92
C MET A 70 -4.25 -10.74 -23.51
N ARG A 71 -2.94 -10.50 -23.44
CA ARG A 71 -1.92 -11.48 -23.85
C ARG A 71 -1.94 -12.73 -22.97
N THR A 72 -2.23 -12.58 -21.68
CA THR A 72 -2.41 -13.71 -20.76
C THR A 72 -3.63 -14.54 -21.17
N LEU A 73 -4.77 -13.90 -21.44
CA LEU A 73 -5.98 -14.59 -21.89
C LEU A 73 -5.77 -15.32 -23.24
N GLU A 74 -5.06 -14.69 -24.17
CA GLU A 74 -4.68 -15.34 -25.44
C GLU A 74 -3.77 -16.57 -25.21
N ALA A 75 -2.78 -16.47 -24.33
CA ALA A 75 -1.93 -17.61 -24.00
C ALA A 75 -2.74 -18.72 -23.31
N ARG A 76 -3.65 -18.36 -22.39
CA ARG A 76 -4.53 -19.30 -21.69
C ARG A 76 -5.49 -20.02 -22.64
N SER A 77 -6.00 -19.38 -23.69
CA SER A 77 -6.89 -20.00 -24.68
C SER A 77 -6.26 -21.18 -25.42
N ARG A 78 -4.93 -21.27 -25.39
CA ARG A 78 -4.17 -22.36 -26.00
C ARG A 78 -3.90 -23.52 -25.06
N VAL A 79 -4.16 -23.32 -23.74
CA VAL A 79 -4.00 -24.35 -22.72
C VAL A 79 -5.22 -25.27 -22.72
N MET A 80 -4.97 -26.58 -22.61
CA MET A 80 -6.01 -27.59 -22.58
C MET A 80 -5.96 -28.40 -21.31
N SER A 81 -7.11 -28.79 -20.79
CA SER A 81 -7.21 -29.78 -19.71
C SER A 81 -7.45 -31.16 -20.30
N SER A 82 -6.73 -32.19 -19.82
CA SER A 82 -6.96 -33.58 -20.20
C SER A 82 -8.37 -34.08 -19.83
N MET A 83 -8.97 -33.45 -18.78
CA MET A 83 -10.36 -33.73 -18.36
C MET A 83 -11.39 -33.23 -19.40
N ILE A 84 -11.07 -32.15 -20.13
CA ILE A 84 -11.95 -31.57 -21.16
C ILE A 84 -11.68 -32.19 -22.51
N ALA A 85 -10.39 -32.35 -22.89
CA ALA A 85 -9.97 -32.85 -24.18
C ALA A 85 -9.98 -34.39 -24.29
N GLY A 86 -10.09 -35.07 -23.14
CA GLY A 86 -9.93 -36.52 -23.04
C GLY A 86 -8.47 -36.96 -22.91
N PRO A 87 -8.20 -38.11 -22.26
CA PRO A 87 -6.84 -38.59 -22.03
C PRO A 87 -6.17 -39.21 -23.27
N ALA A 88 -6.95 -39.65 -24.26
CA ALA A 88 -6.43 -40.31 -25.43
C ALA A 88 -5.60 -39.36 -26.31
N ARG A 89 -4.31 -39.66 -26.47
CA ARG A 89 -3.35 -38.87 -27.26
C ARG A 89 -3.20 -37.42 -26.81
N PHE A 90 -3.42 -37.13 -25.53
CA PHE A 90 -3.24 -35.77 -24.98
C PHE A 90 -1.79 -35.31 -25.13
N PRO A 91 -1.53 -34.15 -25.75
CA PRO A 91 -0.18 -33.67 -26.06
C PRO A 91 0.49 -33.04 -24.82
N VAL A 92 0.88 -33.83 -23.84
CA VAL A 92 1.38 -33.42 -22.52
C VAL A 92 2.49 -32.38 -22.63
N GLU A 93 3.56 -32.68 -23.37
CA GLU A 93 4.71 -31.76 -23.47
C GLU A 93 4.37 -30.44 -24.15
N ARG A 94 3.56 -30.48 -25.18
CA ARG A 94 3.09 -29.27 -25.87
C ARG A 94 2.21 -28.42 -24.95
N ASN A 95 1.35 -29.06 -24.16
CA ASN A 95 0.48 -28.36 -23.21
C ASN A 95 1.29 -27.78 -22.06
N ARG A 96 2.30 -28.48 -21.55
CA ARG A 96 3.20 -27.98 -20.56
C ARG A 96 3.88 -26.66 -20.97
N LYS A 97 4.41 -26.60 -22.18
CA LYS A 97 4.99 -25.38 -22.77
C LYS A 97 3.98 -24.24 -22.88
N ARG A 98 2.72 -24.54 -23.20
CA ARG A 98 1.64 -23.55 -23.27
C ARG A 98 1.31 -22.99 -21.87
N MET A 99 1.22 -23.85 -20.85
CA MET A 99 1.00 -23.45 -19.45
C MET A 99 2.15 -22.58 -18.95
N GLU A 100 3.39 -22.90 -19.28
CA GLU A 100 4.54 -22.09 -18.91
C GLU A 100 4.49 -20.70 -19.59
N THR A 101 4.09 -20.64 -20.86
CA THR A 101 3.90 -19.38 -21.58
C THR A 101 2.79 -18.54 -20.93
N GLU A 102 1.67 -19.15 -20.58
CA GLU A 102 0.56 -18.49 -19.91
C GLU A 102 1.01 -17.95 -18.54
N ARG A 103 1.74 -18.76 -17.75
CA ARG A 103 2.28 -18.34 -16.46
C ARG A 103 3.20 -17.12 -16.57
N LYS A 104 4.15 -17.13 -17.52
CA LYS A 104 5.03 -15.98 -17.78
C LYS A 104 4.24 -14.71 -18.13
N ARG A 105 3.20 -14.83 -18.96
CA ARG A 105 2.36 -13.68 -19.31
C ARG A 105 1.55 -13.16 -18.14
N ALA A 106 1.06 -14.04 -17.27
CA ALA A 106 0.37 -13.66 -16.05
C ALA A 106 1.31 -12.95 -15.06
N GLU A 107 2.54 -13.45 -14.91
CA GLU A 107 3.58 -12.80 -14.08
C GLU A 107 3.93 -11.40 -14.64
N GLU A 108 4.16 -11.27 -15.95
CA GLU A 108 4.41 -9.97 -16.61
C GLU A 108 3.27 -8.96 -16.35
N ALA A 109 2.01 -9.42 -16.41
CA ALA A 109 0.86 -8.56 -16.13
C ALA A 109 0.81 -8.15 -14.65
N GLY A 110 1.04 -9.08 -13.72
CA GLY A 110 1.06 -8.83 -12.29
C GLY A 110 2.18 -7.86 -11.87
N GLU A 111 3.40 -8.07 -12.40
CA GLU A 111 4.52 -7.15 -12.15
C GLU A 111 4.26 -5.74 -12.70
N TYR A 112 3.64 -5.65 -13.88
CA TYR A 112 3.30 -4.34 -14.44
C TYR A 112 2.30 -3.61 -13.55
N LEU A 113 1.25 -4.29 -13.07
CA LEU A 113 0.29 -3.69 -12.15
C LEU A 113 0.95 -3.27 -10.84
N SER A 114 1.83 -4.10 -10.28
CA SER A 114 2.56 -3.79 -9.06
C SER A 114 3.43 -2.53 -9.22
N ARG A 115 4.12 -2.37 -10.35
CA ARG A 115 4.86 -1.14 -10.70
C ARG A 115 3.91 0.04 -10.91
N GLY A 116 2.76 -0.21 -11.53
CA GLY A 116 1.70 0.79 -11.72
C GLY A 116 1.17 1.33 -10.39
N ILE A 117 0.92 0.46 -9.42
CA ILE A 117 0.50 0.88 -8.07
C ILE A 117 1.55 1.78 -7.42
N LYS A 118 2.84 1.47 -7.53
CA LYS A 118 3.93 2.33 -7.01
C LYS A 118 3.92 3.72 -7.68
N ARG A 119 3.69 3.77 -9.00
CA ARG A 119 3.56 5.04 -9.76
C ARG A 119 2.36 5.85 -9.27
N LEU A 120 1.22 5.22 -9.07
CA LEU A 120 0.01 5.85 -8.54
C LEU A 120 0.22 6.43 -7.14
N LEU A 121 0.83 5.67 -6.24
CA LEU A 121 1.15 6.13 -4.89
C LEU A 121 2.15 7.30 -4.91
N LYS A 122 3.12 7.28 -5.83
CA LYS A 122 4.03 8.42 -6.03
C LYS A 122 3.29 9.67 -6.54
N ALA A 123 2.38 9.51 -7.51
CA ALA A 123 1.56 10.61 -8.03
C ALA A 123 0.61 11.19 -6.96
N ALA A 124 0.08 10.33 -6.07
CA ALA A 124 -0.75 10.76 -4.94
C ALA A 124 0.01 11.63 -3.94
N ARG A 125 1.28 11.31 -3.68
CA ARG A 125 2.14 12.15 -2.81
C ARG A 125 2.50 13.49 -3.45
N GLY A 126 2.47 13.57 -4.77
CA GLY A 126 2.90 14.74 -5.52
C GLY A 126 4.43 14.85 -5.68
N PRO A 127 4.91 15.93 -6.30
CA PRO A 127 6.32 16.26 -6.32
C PRO A 127 6.79 16.41 -4.87
N ILE A 128 7.99 15.88 -4.58
CA ILE A 128 8.66 16.20 -3.33
C ILE A 128 9.05 17.66 -3.50
N ASP A 129 8.35 18.53 -2.75
CA ASP A 129 8.77 19.90 -2.62
C ASP A 129 10.03 19.90 -1.74
N ASN A 130 11.17 20.11 -2.40
CA ASN A 130 12.48 20.20 -1.75
C ASN A 130 12.82 21.67 -1.41
N SER A 131 11.79 22.56 -1.36
CA SER A 131 12.04 23.91 -0.86
C SER A 131 12.50 23.83 0.61
N PRO A 132 13.40 24.71 1.04
CA PRO A 132 13.82 24.76 2.45
C PRO A 132 12.64 24.90 3.41
N GLU A 133 11.62 25.67 3.03
CA GLU A 133 10.40 25.88 3.83
C GLU A 133 9.58 24.58 3.99
N SER A 134 9.40 23.82 2.90
CA SER A 134 8.69 22.53 2.94
C SER A 134 9.45 21.49 3.74
N GLU A 135 10.79 21.50 3.68
CA GLU A 135 11.62 20.64 4.50
C GLU A 135 11.49 21.00 5.99
N LEU A 136 11.53 22.28 6.34
CA LEU A 136 11.33 22.79 7.70
C LEU A 136 9.95 22.40 8.24
N GLU A 137 8.88 22.62 7.47
CA GLU A 137 7.52 22.25 7.85
C GLU A 137 7.39 20.75 8.09
N SER A 138 8.00 19.93 7.21
CA SER A 138 8.01 18.48 7.36
C SER A 138 8.77 18.01 8.60
N VAL A 139 9.85 18.68 8.98
CA VAL A 139 10.62 18.41 10.20
C VAL A 139 9.82 18.82 11.43
N ARG A 140 9.18 20.00 11.42
CA ARG A 140 8.30 20.48 12.52
C ARG A 140 7.14 19.51 12.76
N LEU A 141 6.46 19.06 11.69
CA LEU A 141 5.35 18.11 11.79
C LEU A 141 5.81 16.78 12.40
N ARG A 142 6.93 16.22 11.90
CA ARG A 142 7.49 14.98 12.46
C ARG A 142 7.93 15.12 13.90
N LEU A 143 8.48 16.26 14.26
CA LEU A 143 8.88 16.56 15.64
C LEU A 143 7.66 16.54 16.56
N ALA A 144 6.58 17.25 16.19
CA ALA A 144 5.33 17.28 16.94
C ALA A 144 4.73 15.87 17.12
N GLU A 145 4.66 15.07 16.05
CA GLU A 145 4.18 13.67 16.10
C GLU A 145 5.02 12.80 17.07
N ARG A 146 6.35 12.99 17.06
CA ARG A 146 7.24 12.24 17.95
C ARG A 146 7.14 12.67 19.41
N GLU A 147 6.95 13.95 19.67
CA GLU A 147 6.73 14.49 21.00
C GLU A 147 5.39 14.02 21.58
N GLU A 148 4.31 14.07 20.79
CA GLU A 148 2.99 13.55 21.16
C GLU A 148 3.06 12.04 21.47
N ALA A 149 3.71 11.26 20.62
CA ALA A 149 3.91 9.84 20.86
C ALA A 149 4.73 9.56 22.14
N GLN A 150 5.71 10.40 22.45
CA GLN A 150 6.50 10.29 23.67
C GLN A 150 5.66 10.51 24.92
N GLU A 151 4.85 11.57 24.93
CA GLU A 151 3.97 11.87 26.05
C GLU A 151 2.87 10.81 26.21
N MET A 152 2.29 10.33 25.10
CA MET A 152 1.32 9.23 25.10
C MET A 152 1.93 7.97 25.71
N MET A 153 3.15 7.57 25.30
CA MET A 153 3.80 6.37 25.86
C MET A 153 4.09 6.51 27.36
N LYS A 154 4.51 7.69 27.81
CA LYS A 154 4.73 7.98 29.25
C LYS A 154 3.43 7.92 30.04
N ALA A 155 2.37 8.58 29.52
CA ALA A 155 1.05 8.60 30.15
C ALA A 155 0.45 7.19 30.24
N ALA A 156 0.56 6.40 29.17
CA ALA A 156 0.10 5.01 29.16
C ALA A 156 0.87 4.14 30.18
N ASN A 157 2.19 4.29 30.28
CA ASN A 157 2.98 3.56 31.28
C ASN A 157 2.62 3.99 32.73
N LEU A 158 2.27 5.25 32.94
CA LEU A 158 1.80 5.75 34.23
C LEU A 158 0.42 5.19 34.59
N ALA A 159 -0.53 5.22 33.65
CA ALA A 159 -1.87 4.66 33.81
C ALA A 159 -1.84 3.17 34.12
N LEU A 160 -0.99 2.41 33.41
CA LEU A 160 -0.79 0.98 33.67
C LEU A 160 -0.27 0.69 35.09
N ARG A 161 0.66 1.51 35.60
CA ARG A 161 1.18 1.36 36.98
C ARG A 161 0.10 1.65 38.02
N LYS A 162 -0.85 2.56 37.72
CA LYS A 162 -1.96 2.90 38.59
C LYS A 162 -3.16 1.93 38.44
N GLY A 163 -3.18 1.11 37.42
CA GLY A 163 -4.32 0.24 37.07
C GLY A 163 -5.53 1.02 36.54
N ASP A 164 -5.31 2.19 35.97
CA ASP A 164 -6.34 3.10 35.47
C ASP A 164 -6.62 2.80 33.98
N ASP A 165 -7.61 1.95 33.75
CA ASP A 165 -8.01 1.54 32.40
C ASP A 165 -8.75 2.66 31.65
N ALA A 166 -9.52 3.48 32.35
CA ALA A 166 -10.22 4.60 31.73
C ALA A 166 -9.22 5.62 31.16
N ALA A 167 -8.13 5.90 31.88
CA ALA A 167 -7.08 6.78 31.37
C ALA A 167 -6.37 6.20 30.12
N LEU A 168 -6.30 4.87 29.97
CA LEU A 168 -5.75 4.23 28.74
C LEU A 168 -6.70 4.39 27.53
N GLU A 169 -8.01 4.30 27.75
CA GLU A 169 -9.01 4.53 26.71
C GLU A 169 -9.04 6.01 26.28
N ASP A 170 -8.92 6.94 27.24
CA ASP A 170 -8.84 8.39 26.98
C ASP A 170 -7.61 8.79 26.15
N LEU A 171 -6.52 8.02 26.23
CA LEU A 171 -5.34 8.17 25.36
C LEU A 171 -5.56 7.65 23.93
N GLY A 172 -6.76 7.18 23.60
CA GLY A 172 -7.13 6.67 22.28
C GLY A 172 -6.60 5.25 21.98
N LEU A 173 -6.18 4.50 23.01
CA LEU A 173 -5.73 3.13 22.84
C LEU A 173 -6.93 2.18 22.70
N THR A 174 -6.87 1.28 21.71
CA THR A 174 -7.91 0.26 21.54
C THR A 174 -7.82 -0.81 22.64
N ALA A 175 -8.93 -1.50 22.90
CA ALA A 175 -8.99 -2.59 23.88
C ALA A 175 -7.93 -3.69 23.62
N GLU A 176 -7.63 -3.96 22.33
CA GLU A 176 -6.61 -4.92 21.93
C GLU A 176 -5.19 -4.41 22.28
N GLN A 177 -4.92 -3.13 22.03
CA GLN A 177 -3.65 -2.49 22.41
C GLN A 177 -3.46 -2.47 23.92
N ILE A 178 -4.50 -2.15 24.69
CA ILE A 178 -4.47 -2.16 26.16
C ILE A 178 -4.18 -3.57 26.68
N ALA A 179 -4.85 -4.58 26.14
CA ALA A 179 -4.60 -5.98 26.49
C ALA A 179 -3.15 -6.40 26.17
N GLY A 180 -2.62 -5.97 25.02
CA GLY A 180 -1.22 -6.20 24.65
C GLY A 180 -0.22 -5.56 25.63
N LEU A 181 -0.45 -4.31 26.01
CA LEU A 181 0.40 -3.60 26.97
C LEU A 181 0.36 -4.22 28.39
N LYS A 182 -0.81 -4.73 28.79
CA LYS A 182 -0.99 -5.45 30.08
C LYS A 182 -0.34 -6.81 30.11
N LYS A 183 -0.35 -7.53 28.96
CA LYS A 183 0.29 -8.85 28.84
C LYS A 183 1.80 -8.75 29.04
N GLY A 184 2.40 -7.63 28.65
CA GLY A 184 3.82 -7.40 28.77
C GLY A 184 4.66 -8.09 27.69
N ASP A 185 5.98 -7.85 27.74
CA ASP A 185 6.96 -8.47 26.87
C ASP A 185 7.38 -9.88 27.38
N PHE A 186 8.31 -10.54 26.66
CA PHE A 186 8.86 -11.84 27.04
C PHE A 186 9.55 -11.86 28.41
N ALA A 187 9.93 -10.69 28.96
CA ALA A 187 10.50 -10.53 30.29
C ALA A 187 9.45 -10.13 31.35
N GLY A 188 8.15 -10.17 31.01
CA GLY A 188 7.04 -9.82 31.90
C GLY A 188 6.89 -8.34 32.20
N ARG A 189 7.57 -7.45 31.44
CA ARG A 189 7.48 -6.00 31.63
C ARG A 189 6.24 -5.47 30.93
N LYS A 190 5.35 -4.83 31.69
CA LYS A 190 4.11 -4.24 31.20
C LYS A 190 4.35 -2.83 30.63
N GLY A 191 3.58 -2.45 29.65
CA GLY A 191 3.63 -1.14 29.01
C GLY A 191 4.57 -1.02 27.83
N PHE A 192 4.84 0.23 27.44
CA PHE A 192 5.82 0.52 26.41
C PHE A 192 7.23 0.32 26.95
N PRO A 193 8.07 -0.51 26.28
CA PRO A 193 9.42 -0.81 26.75
C PRO A 193 10.32 0.44 26.72
N ASP A 194 11.27 0.51 27.67
CA ASP A 194 12.21 1.62 27.80
C ASP A 194 12.98 1.94 26.54
N TYR A 195 13.33 0.92 25.74
CA TYR A 195 14.02 1.13 24.47
C TYR A 195 13.19 1.91 23.45
N LYS A 196 11.83 1.77 23.46
CA LYS A 196 10.95 2.55 22.57
C LYS A 196 10.95 4.02 22.98
N LEU A 197 10.89 4.31 24.25
CA LEU A 197 10.95 5.68 24.77
C LEU A 197 12.32 6.30 24.50
N THR A 198 13.40 5.55 24.72
CA THR A 198 14.77 5.99 24.48
C THR A 198 15.03 6.27 23.00
N ASN A 199 14.60 5.38 22.10
CA ASN A 199 14.76 5.57 20.67
C ASN A 199 13.93 6.76 20.17
N ASN A 200 12.71 6.91 20.67
CA ASN A 200 11.87 8.07 20.30
C ASN A 200 12.47 9.38 20.81
N ASN A 201 13.02 9.42 22.04
CA ASN A 201 13.74 10.58 22.55
C ASN A 201 15.00 10.91 21.74
N ALA A 202 15.74 9.89 21.26
CA ALA A 202 16.89 10.12 20.40
C ALA A 202 16.48 10.76 19.06
N GLU A 203 15.37 10.30 18.49
CA GLU A 203 14.83 10.88 17.24
C GLU A 203 14.30 12.30 17.45
N ILE A 204 13.64 12.60 18.57
CA ILE A 204 13.22 13.96 18.94
C ILE A 204 14.44 14.90 19.02
N ARG A 205 15.53 14.51 19.68
CA ARG A 205 16.75 15.30 19.74
C ARG A 205 17.35 15.57 18.37
N ARG A 206 17.40 14.54 17.52
CA ARG A 206 17.89 14.65 16.14
C ARG A 206 17.05 15.62 15.30
N LEU A 207 15.71 15.53 15.40
CA LEU A 207 14.81 16.42 14.68
C LEU A 207 14.92 17.87 15.18
N ARG A 208 15.09 18.08 16.49
CA ARG A 208 15.31 19.42 17.07
C ARG A 208 16.63 20.03 16.58
N SER A 209 17.73 19.27 16.62
CA SER A 209 19.01 19.76 16.08
C SER A 209 18.91 20.14 14.61
N ARG A 210 18.23 19.30 13.81
CA ARG A 210 18.01 19.59 12.39
C ARG A 210 17.15 20.84 12.17
N LEU A 211 16.15 21.06 13.01
CA LEU A 211 15.30 22.25 12.95
C LEU A 211 16.11 23.50 13.31
N GLU A 212 16.89 23.47 14.38
CA GLU A 212 17.78 24.54 14.80
C GLU A 212 18.83 24.89 13.72
N GLU A 213 19.44 23.88 13.09
CA GLU A 213 20.39 24.05 12.00
C GLU A 213 19.74 24.73 10.78
N ALA A 214 18.53 24.31 10.41
CA ALA A 214 17.81 24.84 9.27
C ALA A 214 17.28 26.27 9.55
N GLU A 215 16.80 26.56 10.75
CA GLU A 215 16.39 27.91 11.16
C GLU A 215 17.58 28.89 11.25
N ALA A 216 18.77 28.40 11.60
CA ALA A 216 19.99 29.21 11.61
C ALA A 216 20.47 29.58 10.18
N LEU A 217 20.10 28.80 9.17
CA LEU A 217 20.42 29.04 7.76
C LEU A 217 19.44 29.98 7.05
N ASP A 218 18.26 30.23 7.63
CA ASP A 218 17.23 31.13 7.11
C ASP A 218 16.85 32.24 8.11
N PRO A 219 17.73 33.24 8.33
CA PRO A 219 17.47 34.34 9.27
C PRO A 219 16.39 35.32 8.78
N GLU A 220 16.02 35.33 7.47
CA GLU A 220 15.02 36.22 6.92
C GLU A 220 13.58 35.74 7.18
N GLY A 221 13.34 34.42 7.27
CA GLY A 221 12.02 33.85 7.61
C GLY A 221 11.56 34.20 9.03
N GLN A 222 12.48 34.29 9.98
CA GLN A 222 12.18 34.66 11.37
C GLN A 222 11.70 36.11 11.55
N ALA A 223 12.09 37.01 10.67
CA ALA A 223 11.72 38.43 10.75
C ALA A 223 10.28 38.72 10.28
N MET A 224 9.65 37.79 9.57
CA MET A 224 8.26 37.93 9.06
C MET A 224 7.20 37.40 10.04
N GLU A 225 7.54 36.46 10.94
CA GLU A 225 6.60 35.94 11.95
C GLU A 225 6.45 36.85 13.18
N LEU A 226 7.29 37.85 13.32
CA LEU A 226 7.30 38.80 14.47
C LEU A 226 6.65 40.18 14.18
N LYS A 227 5.94 40.30 13.04
CA LYS A 227 5.16 41.51 12.70
C LYS A 227 3.68 41.17 12.55
#